data_7d28ca9796d831c99cbf863fea705086
#
_entry.id   7d28ca9796d831c99cbf863fea705086
#
_cell.length_a   1.000
_cell.length_b   1.000
_cell.length_c   1.000
_cell.angle_alpha   90.00
_cell.angle_beta   90.00
_cell.angle_gamma   90.00
#
_symmetry.space_group_name_H-M   'P 1'
#
loop_
_entity.id
_entity.type
_entity.pdbx_description
1 polymer ?
#
loop_
_entity_poly.entity_id
_entity_poly.type
_entity_poly.pdbx_seq_one_letter_code
_entity_poly.pdbx_strand_id
1 'polypeptide(L)'
;LGCSEAEVGLDRRQGTARTFATLFARAQDWLRIGELIRCNGLQGDRQLVPADWIRRMEVPRNADGDYGYHIWLKAHRTRSVRGIPAAQHFMASEDFVDPDTVYLEGMHGQTVCISRRHELVALRIGRKPRHAHWDSSHLFNTLLREVSGEPAR
;
A
#
# COMPACT_ATOMS: atom_id res chain seq x y z
N LEU A 1 18.03 2.05 -3.34
CA LEU A 1 17.29 2.22 -2.07
C LEU A 1 18.13 1.88 -0.83
N GLY A 2 19.32 1.27 -1.00
CA GLY A 2 20.13 0.78 0.14
C GLY A 2 19.46 -0.38 0.90
N CYS A 3 18.59 -1.13 0.25
CA CYS A 3 18.03 -2.37 0.79
C CYS A 3 19.14 -3.42 0.87
N SER A 4 19.36 -3.99 2.04
CA SER A 4 20.44 -4.97 2.27
C SER A 4 19.99 -6.41 2.08
N GLU A 5 18.71 -6.67 2.27
CA GLU A 5 18.12 -8.01 2.23
C GLU A 5 16.70 -7.92 1.64
N ALA A 6 16.58 -8.32 0.40
CA ALA A 6 15.28 -8.48 -0.23
C ALA A 6 15.29 -9.80 -1.02
N GLU A 7 14.24 -10.58 -0.83
CA GLU A 7 14.05 -11.86 -1.52
C GLU A 7 12.77 -11.79 -2.34
N VAL A 8 12.80 -12.31 -3.55
CA VAL A 8 11.62 -12.45 -4.39
C VAL A 8 11.39 -13.91 -4.71
N GLY A 9 10.15 -14.35 -4.52
CA GLY A 9 9.77 -15.71 -4.91
C GLY A 9 9.78 -15.87 -6.42
N LEU A 10 10.35 -16.98 -6.88
CA LEU A 10 10.40 -17.31 -8.30
C LEU A 10 9.28 -18.28 -8.68
N ASP A 11 8.82 -18.19 -9.91
CA ASP A 11 7.99 -19.22 -10.51
C ASP A 11 8.81 -20.50 -10.66
N ARG A 12 8.23 -21.64 -10.22
CA ARG A 12 8.94 -22.92 -10.21
C ARG A 12 9.23 -23.48 -11.61
N ARG A 13 8.47 -23.06 -12.62
CA ARG A 13 8.59 -23.58 -13.99
C ARG A 13 9.56 -22.76 -14.83
N GLN A 14 9.55 -21.44 -14.65
CA GLN A 14 10.30 -20.52 -15.53
C GLN A 14 11.44 -19.79 -14.82
N GLY A 15 11.53 -19.91 -13.49
CA GLY A 15 12.54 -19.17 -12.71
C GLY A 15 12.34 -17.63 -12.71
N THR A 16 11.20 -17.16 -13.18
CA THR A 16 10.86 -15.75 -13.26
C THR A 16 10.37 -15.20 -11.93
N ALA A 17 10.73 -13.97 -11.59
CA ALA A 17 10.29 -13.31 -10.38
C ALA A 17 8.76 -13.11 -10.37
N ARG A 18 8.12 -13.46 -9.26
CA ARG A 18 6.71 -13.21 -9.04
C ARG A 18 6.49 -11.78 -8.56
N THR A 19 6.40 -10.86 -9.49
CA THR A 19 6.32 -9.43 -9.17
C THR A 19 5.01 -9.00 -8.51
N PHE A 20 3.96 -9.83 -8.60
CA PHE A 20 2.64 -9.55 -7.99
C PHE A 20 2.54 -9.97 -6.51
N ALA A 21 3.47 -10.80 -6.03
CA ALA A 21 3.48 -11.32 -4.66
C ALA A 21 4.87 -11.87 -4.32
N THR A 22 5.08 -12.22 -3.03
CA THR A 22 6.30 -12.91 -2.59
C THR A 22 7.58 -12.06 -2.64
N LEU A 23 7.46 -10.74 -2.53
CA LEU A 23 8.59 -9.90 -2.16
C LEU A 23 8.69 -9.87 -0.64
N PHE A 24 9.79 -10.37 -0.11
CA PHE A 24 10.14 -10.32 1.30
C PHE A 24 11.24 -9.29 1.49
N ALA A 25 11.02 -8.34 2.37
CA ALA A 25 11.98 -7.30 2.70
C ALA A 25 11.78 -6.88 4.15
N ARG A 26 12.76 -6.20 4.71
CA ARG A 26 12.66 -5.64 6.06
C ARG A 26 11.61 -4.52 6.12
N ALA A 27 11.05 -4.28 7.29
CA ALA A 27 10.08 -3.20 7.52
C ALA A 27 10.60 -1.84 6.99
N GLN A 28 11.85 -1.53 7.28
CA GLN A 28 12.50 -0.30 6.82
C GLN A 28 12.61 -0.20 5.29
N ASP A 29 12.77 -1.33 4.60
CA ASP A 29 12.87 -1.35 3.14
C ASP A 29 11.51 -1.13 2.49
N TRP A 30 10.44 -1.64 3.10
CA TRP A 30 9.07 -1.32 2.69
C TRP A 30 8.74 0.17 2.88
N LEU A 31 9.19 0.78 3.99
CA LEU A 31 9.06 2.23 4.17
C LEU A 31 9.83 3.01 3.11
N ARG A 32 11.05 2.56 2.74
CA ARG A 32 11.82 3.18 1.64
C ARG A 32 11.15 3.07 0.28
N ILE A 33 10.47 1.94 0.02
CA ILE A 33 9.64 1.79 -1.19
C ILE A 33 8.48 2.78 -1.16
N GLY A 34 7.77 2.89 -0.05
CA GLY A 34 6.71 3.87 0.12
C GLY A 34 7.20 5.31 -0.06
N GLU A 35 8.35 5.63 0.52
CA GLU A 35 8.97 6.95 0.38
C GLU A 35 9.40 7.26 -1.06
N LEU A 36 9.93 6.25 -1.78
CA LEU A 36 10.24 6.40 -3.20
C LEU A 36 8.99 6.74 -4.03
N ILE A 37 7.86 6.08 -3.73
CA ILE A 37 6.58 6.39 -4.38
C ILE A 37 6.11 7.79 -4.00
N ARG A 38 6.16 8.16 -2.71
CA ARG A 38 5.80 9.48 -2.20
C ARG A 38 6.58 10.59 -2.92
N CYS A 39 7.87 10.40 -3.10
CA CYS A 39 8.78 11.33 -3.77
C CYS A 39 8.82 11.15 -5.31
N ASN A 40 7.79 10.59 -5.93
CA ASN A 40 7.72 10.41 -7.38
C ASN A 40 8.96 9.73 -8.00
N GLY A 41 9.51 8.74 -7.31
CA GLY A 41 10.65 7.97 -7.77
C GLY A 41 12.02 8.59 -7.49
N LEU A 42 12.07 9.70 -6.74
CA LEU A 42 13.29 10.39 -6.34
C LEU A 42 13.81 9.86 -4.99
N GLN A 43 15.10 9.61 -4.90
CA GLN A 43 15.79 9.30 -3.64
C GLN A 43 16.98 10.28 -3.46
N GLY A 44 16.89 11.20 -2.52
CA GLY A 44 17.81 12.33 -2.47
C GLY A 44 17.79 13.07 -3.80
N ASP A 45 18.93 13.29 -4.40
CA ASP A 45 19.06 13.96 -5.71
C ASP A 45 19.00 12.99 -6.91
N ARG A 46 18.76 11.70 -6.68
CA ARG A 46 18.80 10.67 -7.72
C ARG A 46 17.42 10.17 -8.09
N GLN A 47 17.03 10.33 -9.35
CA GLN A 47 15.83 9.72 -9.90
C GLN A 47 16.08 8.20 -10.13
N LEU A 48 15.50 7.36 -9.29
CA LEU A 48 15.61 5.89 -9.39
C LEU A 48 14.54 5.28 -10.28
N VAL A 49 13.33 5.82 -10.22
CA VAL A 49 12.19 5.43 -11.04
C VAL A 49 11.68 6.68 -11.74
N PRO A 50 11.45 6.66 -13.06
CA PRO A 50 10.92 7.83 -13.75
C PRO A 50 9.63 8.33 -13.11
N ALA A 51 9.51 9.64 -12.87
CA ALA A 51 8.31 10.23 -12.27
C ALA A 51 7.05 9.92 -13.09
N ASP A 52 7.17 9.85 -14.42
CA ASP A 52 6.07 9.44 -15.30
C ASP A 52 5.58 8.02 -15.02
N TRP A 53 6.48 7.12 -14.65
CA TRP A 53 6.11 5.76 -14.28
C TRP A 53 5.28 5.74 -13.00
N ILE A 54 5.70 6.50 -11.97
CA ILE A 54 4.92 6.62 -10.73
C ILE A 54 3.53 7.17 -11.02
N ARG A 55 3.42 8.25 -11.82
CA ARG A 55 2.11 8.78 -12.24
C ARG A 55 1.26 7.75 -12.98
N ARG A 56 1.86 6.93 -13.83
CA ARG A 56 1.16 5.87 -14.57
C ARG A 56 0.68 4.75 -13.66
N MET A 57 1.39 4.45 -12.57
CA MET A 57 0.94 3.47 -11.58
C MET A 57 -0.38 3.91 -10.93
N GLU A 58 -0.60 5.20 -10.77
CA GLU A 58 -1.77 5.79 -10.12
C GLU A 58 -2.94 6.07 -11.07
N VAL A 59 -2.87 5.61 -12.30
CA VAL A 59 -4.01 5.67 -13.23
C VAL A 59 -4.89 4.45 -12.99
N PRO A 60 -6.20 4.64 -12.74
CA PRO A 60 -7.14 3.52 -12.55
C PRO A 60 -7.12 2.53 -13.70
N ARG A 61 -7.11 1.23 -13.39
CA ARG A 61 -7.05 0.12 -14.35
C ARG A 61 -8.20 -0.87 -14.22
N ASN A 62 -9.01 -0.73 -13.20
CA ASN A 62 -10.20 -1.55 -12.99
C ASN A 62 -11.49 -0.72 -13.11
N ALA A 63 -12.62 -1.42 -13.23
CA ALA A 63 -13.92 -0.78 -13.42
C ALA A 63 -14.37 0.08 -12.23
N ASP A 64 -13.87 -0.23 -11.01
CA ASP A 64 -14.22 0.48 -9.78
C ASP A 64 -13.39 1.76 -9.60
N GLY A 65 -12.33 1.94 -10.39
CA GLY A 65 -11.48 3.12 -10.36
C GLY A 65 -10.65 3.26 -9.08
N ASP A 66 -10.42 2.15 -8.36
CA ASP A 66 -9.74 2.12 -7.08
C ASP A 66 -8.38 1.42 -7.10
N TYR A 67 -7.96 0.87 -8.25
CA TYR A 67 -6.71 0.13 -8.40
C TYR A 67 -5.94 0.51 -9.66
N GLY A 68 -4.64 0.76 -9.50
CA GLY A 68 -3.70 1.06 -10.58
C GLY A 68 -2.73 -0.11 -10.87
N TYR A 69 -1.45 0.17 -11.11
CA TYR A 69 -0.42 -0.84 -11.24
C TYR A 69 0.16 -1.20 -9.88
N HIS A 70 -0.32 -2.30 -9.28
CA HIS A 70 0.06 -2.80 -7.95
C HIS A 70 -0.12 -1.78 -6.80
N ILE A 71 -1.01 -0.82 -6.97
CA ILE A 71 -1.27 0.23 -6.00
C ILE A 71 -2.77 0.50 -5.91
N TRP A 72 -3.28 0.62 -4.70
CA TRP A 72 -4.64 1.03 -4.43
C TRP A 72 -4.73 2.55 -4.39
N LEU A 73 -5.81 3.11 -4.98
CA LEU A 73 -5.99 4.54 -5.18
C LEU A 73 -7.09 5.15 -4.30
N LYS A 74 -7.87 4.30 -3.66
CA LYS A 74 -8.97 4.69 -2.78
C LYS A 74 -9.15 3.63 -1.71
N ALA A 75 -9.78 4.01 -0.61
CA ALA A 75 -10.18 3.07 0.42
C ALA A 75 -11.07 1.96 -0.18
N HIS A 76 -10.55 0.75 -0.26
CA HIS A 76 -11.26 -0.37 -0.84
C HIS A 76 -12.34 -0.86 0.12
N ARG A 77 -13.59 -0.51 -0.17
CA ARG A 77 -14.76 -1.01 0.57
C ARG A 77 -15.15 -2.36 0.00
N THR A 78 -15.31 -3.35 0.85
CA THR A 78 -15.56 -4.73 0.46
C THR A 78 -16.68 -4.87 -0.55
N ARG A 79 -16.37 -5.47 -1.68
CA ARG A 79 -17.36 -6.21 -2.47
C ARG A 79 -17.23 -7.69 -2.14
N SER A 80 -18.35 -8.39 -2.00
CA SER A 80 -18.32 -9.84 -1.95
C SER A 80 -17.72 -10.35 -3.26
N VAL A 81 -16.50 -10.84 -3.22
CA VAL A 81 -15.92 -11.56 -4.33
C VAL A 81 -16.57 -12.93 -4.36
N ARG A 82 -17.12 -13.30 -5.53
CA ARG A 82 -17.87 -14.54 -5.74
C ARG A 82 -17.15 -15.74 -5.12
N GLY A 83 -17.75 -16.33 -4.10
CA GLY A 83 -17.25 -17.55 -3.44
C GLY A 83 -16.29 -17.34 -2.27
N ILE A 84 -15.94 -16.11 -1.89
CA ILE A 84 -15.12 -15.84 -0.72
C ILE A 84 -15.95 -15.04 0.29
N PRO A 85 -16.09 -15.52 1.55
CA PRO A 85 -16.83 -14.78 2.57
C PRO A 85 -16.27 -13.37 2.76
N ALA A 86 -17.15 -12.37 2.90
CA ALA A 86 -16.79 -10.96 3.12
C ALA A 86 -15.80 -10.77 4.29
N ALA A 87 -15.84 -11.65 5.29
CA ALA A 87 -14.92 -11.65 6.43
C ALA A 87 -13.45 -11.94 6.09
N GLN A 88 -13.13 -12.34 4.87
CA GLN A 88 -11.76 -12.63 4.45
C GLN A 88 -11.13 -11.50 3.63
N HIS A 89 -11.89 -10.45 3.29
CA HIS A 89 -11.40 -9.31 2.53
C HIS A 89 -10.85 -8.21 3.44
N PHE A 90 -9.88 -7.50 2.93
CA PHE A 90 -9.39 -6.26 3.52
C PHE A 90 -10.49 -5.22 3.43
N MET A 91 -10.85 -4.61 4.55
CA MET A 91 -11.96 -3.66 4.61
C MET A 91 -11.44 -2.32 5.07
N ALA A 92 -11.70 -1.31 4.27
CA ALA A 92 -11.68 0.05 4.73
C ALA A 92 -13.08 0.39 5.27
N SER A 93 -13.19 0.80 6.52
CA SER A 93 -14.48 1.21 7.12
C SER A 93 -14.86 2.64 6.74
N GLU A 94 -13.86 3.45 6.42
CA GLU A 94 -14.01 4.87 6.10
C GLU A 94 -13.16 5.25 4.89
N ASP A 95 -13.47 6.38 4.28
CA ASP A 95 -12.60 6.97 3.24
C ASP A 95 -11.36 7.57 3.90
N PHE A 96 -10.27 7.67 3.16
CA PHE A 96 -9.08 8.33 3.67
C PHE A 96 -9.35 9.83 3.86
N VAL A 97 -8.84 10.39 4.97
CA VAL A 97 -8.88 11.85 5.25
C VAL A 97 -8.15 12.62 4.15
N ASP A 98 -7.02 12.11 3.68
CA ASP A 98 -6.39 12.58 2.46
C ASP A 98 -6.90 11.77 1.28
N PRO A 99 -7.73 12.36 0.38
CA PRO A 99 -8.33 11.65 -0.75
C PRO A 99 -7.30 11.16 -1.78
N ASP A 100 -6.08 11.74 -1.76
CA ASP A 100 -4.99 11.36 -2.64
C ASP A 100 -4.07 10.28 -2.03
N THR A 101 -4.49 9.70 -0.90
CA THR A 101 -3.80 8.56 -0.30
C THR A 101 -3.77 7.38 -1.25
N VAL A 102 -2.59 6.86 -1.48
CA VAL A 102 -2.37 5.59 -2.18
C VAL A 102 -1.75 4.56 -1.24
N TYR A 103 -1.96 3.27 -1.51
CA TYR A 103 -1.41 2.24 -0.63
C TYR A 103 -1.11 0.93 -1.35
N LEU A 104 -0.14 0.21 -0.81
CA LEU A 104 0.18 -1.17 -1.15
C LEU A 104 -0.45 -2.06 -0.10
N GLU A 105 -1.11 -3.13 -0.51
CA GLU A 105 -1.73 -4.05 0.42
C GLU A 105 -1.36 -5.49 0.09
N GLY A 106 -1.00 -6.22 1.13
CA GLY A 106 -0.60 -7.61 1.07
C GLY A 106 -1.43 -8.51 1.98
N MET A 107 -1.16 -9.79 1.93
CA MET A 107 -1.84 -10.79 2.76
C MET A 107 -1.74 -10.42 4.25
N HIS A 108 -2.78 -10.77 5.00
CA HIS A 108 -2.89 -10.54 6.44
C HIS A 108 -3.00 -9.05 6.85
N GLY A 109 -3.37 -8.16 5.92
CA GLY A 109 -3.49 -6.73 6.19
C GLY A 109 -2.13 -6.04 6.36
N GLN A 110 -1.09 -6.56 5.73
CA GLN A 110 0.17 -5.84 5.62
C GLN A 110 -0.04 -4.69 4.66
N THR A 111 0.26 -3.48 5.11
CA THR A 111 -0.12 -2.28 4.35
C THR A 111 0.98 -1.24 4.43
N VAL A 112 1.30 -0.63 3.29
CA VAL A 112 2.09 0.61 3.20
C VAL A 112 1.16 1.70 2.70
N CYS A 113 0.80 2.65 3.55
CA CYS A 113 -0.01 3.81 3.18
C CYS A 113 0.89 5.02 2.93
N ILE A 114 0.53 5.82 1.94
CA ILE A 114 1.34 6.93 1.43
C ILE A 114 0.44 8.14 1.24
N SER A 115 0.72 9.24 1.95
CA SER A 115 0.13 10.55 1.74
C SER A 115 1.23 11.54 1.33
N ARG A 116 1.14 12.08 0.12
CA ARG A 116 2.07 13.13 -0.32
C ARG A 116 1.78 14.45 0.37
N ARG A 117 0.50 14.74 0.53
CA ARG A 117 0.03 15.98 1.16
C ARG A 117 0.54 16.15 2.58
N HIS A 118 0.59 15.06 3.35
CA HIS A 118 1.03 15.09 4.75
C HIS A 118 2.46 14.59 4.93
N GLU A 119 3.17 14.37 3.83
CA GLU A 119 4.55 13.86 3.82
C GLU A 119 4.73 12.59 4.67
N LEU A 120 3.72 11.73 4.69
CA LEU A 120 3.64 10.56 5.56
C LEU A 120 3.67 9.25 4.76
N VAL A 121 4.52 8.34 5.22
CA VAL A 121 4.49 6.92 4.86
C VAL A 121 4.32 6.10 6.13
N ALA A 122 3.28 5.31 6.20
CA ALA A 122 3.03 4.42 7.33
C ALA A 122 3.00 2.96 6.88
N LEU A 123 3.61 2.10 7.69
CA LEU A 123 3.70 0.67 7.44
C LEU A 123 3.09 -0.11 8.59
N ARG A 124 2.23 -1.03 8.24
CA ARG A 124 1.80 -2.09 9.15
C ARG A 124 2.31 -3.43 8.64
N ILE A 125 3.05 -4.15 9.49
CA ILE A 125 3.47 -5.54 9.28
C ILE A 125 2.89 -6.40 10.39
N GLY A 126 2.51 -7.62 10.08
CA GLY A 126 2.05 -8.60 11.04
C GLY A 126 0.99 -9.53 10.48
N ARG A 127 0.69 -10.59 11.25
CA ARG A 127 -0.39 -11.51 10.91
C ARG A 127 -1.69 -11.02 11.52
N LYS A 128 -2.72 -10.95 10.69
CA LYS A 128 -4.09 -10.76 11.15
C LYS A 128 -4.56 -12.03 11.88
N PRO A 129 -5.14 -11.93 13.08
CA PRO A 129 -5.84 -13.06 13.69
C PRO A 129 -6.96 -13.55 12.78
N ARG A 130 -7.23 -14.86 12.76
CA ARG A 130 -8.21 -15.48 11.84
C ARG A 130 -9.61 -14.85 11.87
N HIS A 131 -9.99 -14.26 13.00
CA HIS A 131 -11.32 -13.69 13.25
C HIS A 131 -11.33 -12.17 13.46
N ALA A 132 -10.18 -11.50 13.28
CA ALA A 132 -10.12 -10.06 13.43
C ALA A 132 -10.20 -9.37 12.07
N HIS A 133 -11.02 -8.34 11.98
CA HIS A 133 -10.99 -7.41 10.86
C HIS A 133 -9.84 -6.42 11.10
N TRP A 134 -9.04 -6.23 10.07
CA TRP A 134 -8.03 -5.20 10.07
C TRP A 134 -8.51 -4.07 9.16
N ASP A 135 -8.50 -2.87 9.68
CA ASP A 135 -8.93 -1.67 8.99
C ASP A 135 -7.73 -0.75 8.78
N SER A 136 -7.21 -0.77 7.56
CA SER A 136 -6.06 0.07 7.18
C SER A 136 -6.45 1.54 7.12
N SER A 137 -7.69 1.86 6.71
CA SER A 137 -8.14 3.26 6.60
C SER A 137 -8.26 3.91 7.97
N HIS A 138 -8.84 3.22 8.95
CA HIS A 138 -8.96 3.73 10.30
C HIS A 138 -7.60 4.01 10.96
N LEU A 139 -6.67 3.04 10.88
CA LEU A 139 -5.32 3.25 11.40
C LEU A 139 -4.64 4.45 10.74
N PHE A 140 -4.67 4.50 9.41
CA PHE A 140 -3.96 5.54 8.69
C PHE A 140 -4.57 6.91 8.90
N ASN A 141 -5.90 7.01 8.91
CA ASN A 141 -6.60 8.25 9.23
C ASN A 141 -6.31 8.74 10.65
N THR A 142 -6.19 7.82 11.61
CA THR A 142 -5.76 8.19 12.97
C THR A 142 -4.37 8.82 12.96
N LEU A 143 -3.41 8.19 12.27
CA LEU A 143 -2.07 8.74 12.13
C LEU A 143 -2.04 10.08 11.41
N LEU A 144 -2.84 10.23 10.33
CA LEU A 144 -2.94 11.49 9.60
C LEU A 144 -3.46 12.62 10.48
N ARG A 145 -4.53 12.39 11.24
CA ARG A 145 -5.10 13.40 12.16
C ARG A 145 -4.10 13.81 13.23
N GLU A 146 -3.39 12.86 13.82
CA GLU A 146 -2.36 13.14 14.81
C GLU A 146 -1.22 14.01 14.24
N VAL A 147 -0.74 13.67 13.01
CA VAL A 147 0.35 14.43 12.36
C VAL A 147 -0.11 15.81 11.90
N SER A 148 -1.36 15.95 11.43
CA SER A 148 -1.91 17.23 10.97
C SER A 148 -2.43 18.13 12.09
N GLY A 149 -2.52 17.63 13.32
CA GLY A 149 -3.11 18.37 14.44
C GLY A 149 -4.62 18.55 14.33
N GLU A 150 -5.30 17.76 13.49
CA GLU A 150 -6.75 17.77 13.36
C GLU A 150 -7.38 16.99 14.52
N PRO A 151 -8.42 17.54 15.19
CA PRO A 151 -9.10 16.84 16.29
C PRO A 151 -9.76 15.54 15.79
N ALA A 152 -9.64 14.48 16.57
CA ALA A 152 -10.39 13.25 16.35
C ALA A 152 -11.90 13.59 16.37
N ARG A 153 -12.62 13.19 15.34
CA ARG A 153 -14.09 13.31 15.27
C ARG A 153 -14.76 12.15 15.97
#